data_7881b733c2440d7db530fcac085bdc5f
#
_entry.id   7881b733c2440d7db530fcac085bdc5f
#
_cell.length_a   1.000
_cell.length_b   1.000
_cell.length_c   1.000
_cell.angle_alpha   90.00
_cell.angle_beta   90.00
_cell.angle_gamma   90.00
#
_symmetry.space_group_name_H-M   'P 1'
#
loop_
_entity.id
_entity.type
_entity.pdbx_description
1 polymer ?
#
loop_
_entity_poly.entity_id
_entity_poly.type
_entity_poly.pdbx_seq_one_letter_code
_entity_poly.pdbx_strand_id
1 'polypeptide(L)'
;MMFFKGLKTLAAAAVLGLGVLGSSTGCVTNPATGKSSLNLISEEKEIAIGTDAEPQFIEENGGLVQSQVLNDYVSKLGHELAAVSERPHLPWNFNVLDSDQINAFALPGGKVFMSRGLLERMTNEAQLAGVLGHEVGHVTAQHVNSRMSQALIIQGIAIGTAVAGEVTDDDTLRVLGVGASVGGGVYLLKFGRDQESESDMLGVRYMTRLGYNPYGQVQVMEILKQAQGDGGGAEFFSTHPLPQTRIDRLNKLIAEQYPGAGRSVGANDAYGQSDQYRFGEASFKRNVLDELKKLPAPKAAEIGPKLQGYLAAVECGGQDHVH
;
A
#
# COMPACT_ATOMS: atom_id res chain seq x y z
N MET A 1 49.91 31.35 52.96
CA MET A 1 50.69 30.12 53.14
C MET A 1 49.77 28.94 52.94
N MET A 2 49.95 28.20 51.81
CA MET A 2 49.61 26.78 51.62
C MET A 2 48.14 26.42 51.77
N PHE A 3 47.43 25.73 50.85
CA PHE A 3 47.84 24.80 49.76
C PHE A 3 46.74 24.74 48.72
N PHE A 4 47.06 24.95 47.46
CA PHE A 4 46.34 24.46 46.29
C PHE A 4 46.78 23.03 46.08
N LYS A 5 45.83 22.08 46.02
CA LYS A 5 45.96 20.84 45.22
C LYS A 5 44.61 20.12 45.20
N GLY A 6 44.07 19.94 44.03
CA GLY A 6 43.67 18.64 43.55
C GLY A 6 42.20 18.56 43.14
N LEU A 7 41.88 19.07 41.95
CA LEU A 7 40.63 18.67 41.28
C LEU A 7 40.90 18.45 39.78
N LYS A 8 41.56 17.37 39.52
CA LYS A 8 41.60 16.78 38.17
C LYS A 8 41.29 15.29 38.35
N THR A 9 40.46 14.74 37.53
CA THR A 9 39.98 13.35 37.45
C THR A 9 38.62 13.09 38.12
N LEU A 10 37.55 13.32 37.28
CA LEU A 10 36.28 12.57 37.34
C LEU A 10 35.42 12.99 36.15
N ALA A 11 35.93 12.72 34.95
CA ALA A 11 35.16 12.83 33.73
C ALA A 11 35.53 11.67 32.80
N ALA A 12 35.33 10.44 33.23
CA ALA A 12 35.48 9.27 32.39
C ALA A 12 34.97 8.04 33.13
N ALA A 13 33.63 7.90 33.34
CA ALA A 13 33.00 6.64 33.68
C ALA A 13 31.47 6.81 33.80
N ALA A 14 30.80 7.18 32.74
CA ALA A 14 29.33 7.11 32.65
C ALA A 14 28.85 6.75 31.25
N VAL A 15 29.57 5.84 30.59
CA VAL A 15 29.16 5.24 29.32
C VAL A 15 29.32 3.73 29.42
N LEU A 16 28.63 3.11 30.38
CA LEU A 16 28.48 1.65 30.40
C LEU A 16 27.40 1.33 31.45
N GLY A 17 26.19 1.12 30.99
CA GLY A 17 25.13 0.61 31.85
C GLY A 17 23.70 0.83 31.42
N LEU A 18 23.39 1.01 30.11
CA LEU A 18 22.04 0.74 29.63
C LEU A 18 22.03 -0.69 29.08
N GLY A 19 21.70 -1.62 29.94
CA GLY A 19 21.26 -2.95 29.56
C GLY A 19 19.98 -2.81 28.75
N VAL A 20 20.11 -2.91 27.45
CA VAL A 20 19.04 -3.04 26.47
C VAL A 20 18.31 -4.35 26.76
N LEU A 21 17.19 -4.29 27.47
CA LEU A 21 16.14 -5.28 27.31
C LEU A 21 15.52 -5.01 25.95
N GLY A 22 16.05 -5.71 24.94
CA GLY A 22 15.75 -5.47 23.54
C GLY A 22 14.39 -6.01 23.15
N SER A 23 13.52 -5.12 22.78
CA SER A 23 12.74 -5.32 21.57
C SER A 23 13.71 -5.08 20.41
N SER A 24 13.95 -6.08 19.56
CA SER A 24 14.89 -6.02 18.45
C SER A 24 14.40 -5.03 17.39
N THR A 25 14.64 -3.74 17.61
CA THR A 25 14.58 -2.71 16.56
C THR A 25 15.85 -2.88 15.73
N GLY A 26 15.78 -3.72 14.74
CA GLY A 26 16.90 -4.06 13.87
C GLY A 26 16.42 -4.43 12.48
N CYS A 27 17.33 -4.62 11.55
CA CYS A 27 16.98 -5.18 10.25
C CYS A 27 16.27 -6.53 10.44
N VAL A 28 14.98 -6.58 10.16
CA VAL A 28 14.18 -7.80 10.19
C VAL A 28 14.09 -8.33 8.77
N THR A 29 14.41 -9.61 8.60
CA THR A 29 14.19 -10.27 7.30
C THR A 29 12.70 -10.48 7.09
N ASN A 30 12.15 -9.85 6.06
CA ASN A 30 10.75 -10.02 5.72
C ASN A 30 10.50 -11.42 5.14
N PRO A 31 9.58 -12.22 5.72
CA PRO A 31 9.35 -13.59 5.28
C PRO A 31 8.74 -13.69 3.87
N ALA A 32 8.07 -12.65 3.38
CA ALA A 32 7.47 -12.64 2.07
C ALA A 32 8.50 -12.41 0.95
N THR A 33 9.50 -11.57 1.21
CA THR A 33 10.50 -11.12 0.21
C THR A 33 11.88 -11.71 0.43
N GLY A 34 12.18 -12.20 1.64
CA GLY A 34 13.53 -12.64 2.04
C GLY A 34 14.52 -11.48 2.20
N LYS A 35 14.08 -10.23 2.04
CA LYS A 35 14.94 -9.05 2.18
C LYS A 35 14.88 -8.48 3.60
N SER A 36 15.99 -7.90 4.03
CA SER A 36 16.04 -7.16 5.28
C SER A 36 15.56 -5.73 5.06
N SER A 37 14.62 -5.29 5.88
CA SER A 37 14.13 -3.90 5.90
C SER A 37 14.28 -3.31 7.29
N LEU A 38 14.45 -1.99 7.35
CA LEU A 38 14.45 -1.27 8.60
C LEU A 38 13.01 -0.99 8.99
N ASN A 39 12.54 -1.61 10.07
CA ASN A 39 11.23 -1.41 10.66
C ASN A 39 11.39 -0.92 12.10
N LEU A 40 11.12 0.36 12.32
CA LEU A 40 11.14 1.00 13.65
C LEU A 40 9.78 0.93 14.35
N ILE A 41 8.73 0.50 13.63
CA ILE A 41 7.35 0.45 14.10
C ILE A 41 7.00 -1.02 14.34
N SER A 42 6.59 -1.36 15.56
CA SER A 42 6.14 -2.72 15.88
C SER A 42 4.83 -3.07 15.18
N GLU A 43 4.50 -4.36 15.09
CA GLU A 43 3.27 -4.81 14.44
C GLU A 43 2.03 -4.30 15.18
N GLU A 44 2.05 -4.27 16.51
CA GLU A 44 0.95 -3.73 17.32
C GLU A 44 0.72 -2.25 17.02
N LYS A 45 1.80 -1.48 16.88
CA LYS A 45 1.71 -0.06 16.53
C LYS A 45 1.26 0.16 15.10
N GLU A 46 1.72 -0.67 14.15
CA GLU A 46 1.26 -0.67 12.76
C GLU A 46 -0.27 -0.88 12.70
N ILE A 47 -0.78 -1.87 13.44
CA ILE A 47 -2.22 -2.17 13.53
C ILE A 47 -2.99 -1.00 14.14
N ALA A 48 -2.50 -0.42 15.23
CA ALA A 48 -3.13 0.72 15.88
C ALA A 48 -3.24 1.93 14.93
N ILE A 49 -2.14 2.28 14.25
CA ILE A 49 -2.12 3.40 13.28
C ILE A 49 -3.16 3.20 12.18
N GLY A 50 -3.25 2.01 11.59
CA GLY A 50 -4.22 1.75 10.53
C GLY A 50 -5.66 1.76 11.03
N THR A 51 -5.91 1.22 12.24
CA THR A 51 -7.24 1.20 12.86
C THR A 51 -7.73 2.60 13.19
N ASP A 52 -6.87 3.46 13.71
CA ASP A 52 -7.20 4.84 14.06
C ASP A 52 -7.42 5.72 12.82
N ALA A 53 -6.68 5.43 11.73
CA ALA A 53 -6.79 6.15 10.48
C ALA A 53 -8.02 5.77 9.65
N GLU A 54 -8.49 4.54 9.76
CA GLU A 54 -9.53 3.98 8.87
C GLU A 54 -10.83 4.79 8.82
N PRO A 55 -11.45 5.24 9.93
CA PRO A 55 -12.73 5.96 9.89
C PRO A 55 -12.64 7.29 9.14
N GLN A 56 -11.62 8.09 9.44
CA GLN A 56 -11.38 9.37 8.79
C GLN A 56 -11.07 9.17 7.31
N PHE A 57 -10.27 8.16 6.99
CA PHE A 57 -9.91 7.84 5.61
C PHE A 57 -11.14 7.48 4.77
N ILE A 58 -12.08 6.69 5.32
CA ILE A 58 -13.36 6.36 4.66
C ILE A 58 -14.17 7.64 4.42
N GLU A 59 -14.29 8.52 5.40
CA GLU A 59 -15.04 9.77 5.30
C GLU A 59 -14.46 10.70 4.22
N GLU A 60 -13.15 10.90 4.20
CA GLU A 60 -12.45 11.76 3.25
C GLU A 60 -12.51 11.23 1.80
N ASN A 61 -12.76 9.94 1.60
CA ASN A 61 -12.80 9.30 0.29
C ASN A 61 -14.22 8.87 -0.15
N GLY A 62 -15.25 9.63 0.25
CA GLY A 62 -16.61 9.45 -0.25
C GLY A 62 -17.49 8.53 0.59
N GLY A 63 -16.95 7.89 1.62
CA GLY A 63 -17.65 6.91 2.45
C GLY A 63 -17.65 5.51 1.81
N LEU A 64 -18.32 4.57 2.46
CA LEU A 64 -18.45 3.22 1.93
C LEU A 64 -19.61 3.11 0.93
N VAL A 65 -19.42 2.29 -0.08
CA VAL A 65 -20.49 1.90 -1.02
C VAL A 65 -21.66 1.28 -0.26
N GLN A 66 -22.88 1.70 -0.57
CA GLN A 66 -24.11 1.21 0.06
C GLN A 66 -24.65 -0.03 -0.67
N SER A 67 -23.82 -1.07 -0.79
CA SER A 67 -24.20 -2.39 -1.29
C SER A 67 -23.52 -3.47 -0.46
N GLN A 68 -24.30 -4.17 0.34
CA GLN A 68 -23.79 -5.28 1.15
C GLN A 68 -23.21 -6.39 0.27
N VAL A 69 -23.89 -6.72 -0.84
CA VAL A 69 -23.44 -7.76 -1.78
C VAL A 69 -22.05 -7.46 -2.34
N LEU A 70 -21.84 -6.20 -2.75
CA LEU A 70 -20.55 -5.75 -3.29
C LEU A 70 -19.46 -5.77 -2.23
N ASN A 71 -19.75 -5.22 -1.05
CA ASN A 71 -18.78 -5.19 0.06
C ASN A 71 -18.41 -6.61 0.50
N ASP A 72 -19.38 -7.51 0.69
CA ASP A 72 -19.13 -8.89 1.08
C ASP A 72 -18.30 -9.64 0.04
N TYR A 73 -18.56 -9.40 -1.24
CA TYR A 73 -17.85 -10.05 -2.32
C TYR A 73 -16.37 -9.63 -2.38
N VAL A 74 -16.09 -8.32 -2.31
CA VAL A 74 -14.73 -7.77 -2.30
C VAL A 74 -14.01 -8.19 -1.02
N SER A 75 -14.68 -8.09 0.12
CA SER A 75 -14.14 -8.48 1.42
C SER A 75 -13.78 -9.97 1.46
N LYS A 76 -14.65 -10.84 0.96
CA LYS A 76 -14.39 -12.28 0.88
C LYS A 76 -13.11 -12.57 0.07
N LEU A 77 -13.01 -12.04 -1.13
CA LEU A 77 -11.85 -12.24 -1.99
C LEU A 77 -10.57 -11.71 -1.34
N GLY A 78 -10.65 -10.53 -0.71
CA GLY A 78 -9.52 -9.95 0.01
C GLY A 78 -9.04 -10.85 1.16
N HIS A 79 -9.95 -11.38 1.97
CA HIS A 79 -9.60 -12.30 3.06
C HIS A 79 -9.03 -13.63 2.54
N GLU A 80 -9.52 -14.16 1.41
CA GLU A 80 -8.93 -15.34 0.79
C GLU A 80 -7.48 -15.10 0.34
N LEU A 81 -7.19 -13.93 -0.24
CA LEU A 81 -5.82 -13.51 -0.61
C LEU A 81 -4.93 -13.33 0.62
N ALA A 82 -5.44 -12.67 1.65
CA ALA A 82 -4.73 -12.47 2.91
C ALA A 82 -4.40 -13.81 3.60
N ALA A 83 -5.33 -14.77 3.57
CA ALA A 83 -5.15 -16.09 4.17
C ALA A 83 -4.00 -16.90 3.56
N VAL A 84 -3.68 -16.68 2.28
CA VAL A 84 -2.55 -17.34 1.60
C VAL A 84 -1.27 -16.49 1.60
N SER A 85 -1.28 -15.33 2.24
CA SER A 85 -0.12 -14.45 2.41
C SER A 85 0.75 -14.86 3.60
N GLU A 86 1.89 -14.20 3.81
CA GLU A 86 2.78 -14.47 4.93
C GLU A 86 2.38 -13.76 6.23
N ARG A 87 1.29 -12.94 6.21
CA ARG A 87 0.75 -12.26 7.41
C ARG A 87 -0.78 -12.47 7.56
N PRO A 88 -1.29 -13.72 7.55
CA PRO A 88 -2.73 -13.99 7.60
C PRO A 88 -3.38 -13.60 8.94
N HIS A 89 -2.59 -13.43 9.99
CA HIS A 89 -3.04 -13.12 11.35
C HIS A 89 -3.40 -11.65 11.58
N LEU A 90 -3.07 -10.76 10.63
CA LEU A 90 -3.44 -9.34 10.76
C LEU A 90 -4.96 -9.15 10.75
N PRO A 91 -5.47 -8.09 11.41
CA PRO A 91 -6.89 -7.76 11.40
C PRO A 91 -7.28 -7.12 10.05
N TRP A 92 -7.19 -7.93 9.00
CA TRP A 92 -7.51 -7.51 7.64
C TRP A 92 -8.93 -6.95 7.52
N ASN A 93 -9.06 -5.87 6.78
CA ASN A 93 -10.34 -5.28 6.42
C ASN A 93 -10.29 -4.80 4.96
N PHE A 94 -11.31 -5.15 4.17
CA PHE A 94 -11.38 -4.82 2.75
C PHE A 94 -12.66 -4.07 2.48
N ASN A 95 -12.53 -2.82 2.04
CA ASN A 95 -13.63 -1.88 1.90
C ASN A 95 -13.73 -1.34 0.46
N VAL A 96 -14.96 -1.07 0.01
CA VAL A 96 -15.22 -0.37 -1.24
C VAL A 96 -15.66 1.05 -0.93
N LEU A 97 -14.91 2.03 -1.43
CA LEU A 97 -15.21 3.46 -1.29
C LEU A 97 -16.12 3.92 -2.41
N ASP A 98 -17.12 4.75 -2.08
CA ASP A 98 -18.06 5.35 -3.03
C ASP A 98 -17.45 6.60 -3.69
N SER A 99 -16.33 6.40 -4.38
CA SER A 99 -15.52 7.42 -5.04
C SER A 99 -15.37 7.10 -6.51
N ASP A 100 -15.42 8.11 -7.38
CA ASP A 100 -15.18 8.02 -8.82
C ASP A 100 -13.69 7.95 -9.19
N GLN A 101 -12.81 8.19 -8.23
CA GLN A 101 -11.36 8.05 -8.43
C GLN A 101 -11.00 6.64 -8.91
N ILE A 102 -9.95 6.54 -9.69
CA ILE A 102 -9.39 5.24 -10.12
C ILE A 102 -8.24 4.91 -9.18
N ASN A 103 -8.55 4.25 -8.05
CA ASN A 103 -7.57 4.03 -6.99
C ASN A 103 -7.83 2.76 -6.17
N ALA A 104 -6.74 2.20 -5.63
CA ALA A 104 -6.73 1.20 -4.56
C ALA A 104 -5.51 1.47 -3.68
N PHE A 105 -5.59 1.14 -2.40
CA PHE A 105 -4.47 1.35 -1.48
C PHE A 105 -4.67 0.59 -0.17
N ALA A 106 -3.57 0.45 0.57
CA ALA A 106 -3.56 -0.14 1.89
C ALA A 106 -3.02 0.84 2.93
N LEU A 107 -3.73 0.98 4.05
CA LEU A 107 -3.21 1.56 5.27
C LEU A 107 -2.44 0.49 6.08
N PRO A 108 -1.61 0.90 7.04
CA PRO A 108 -0.92 -0.03 7.92
C PRO A 108 -1.85 -1.04 8.58
N GLY A 109 -1.34 -2.22 8.93
CA GLY A 109 -2.09 -3.23 9.70
C GLY A 109 -3.21 -3.93 8.93
N GLY A 110 -3.22 -3.87 7.58
CA GLY A 110 -4.12 -4.67 6.76
C GLY A 110 -5.48 -4.03 6.44
N LYS A 111 -5.57 -2.69 6.43
CA LYS A 111 -6.77 -1.96 6.00
C LYS A 111 -6.66 -1.65 4.51
N VAL A 112 -7.39 -2.36 3.67
CA VAL A 112 -7.32 -2.29 2.21
C VAL A 112 -8.59 -1.66 1.65
N PHE A 113 -8.42 -0.75 0.70
CA PHE A 113 -9.49 0.00 0.08
C PHE A 113 -9.42 -0.09 -1.43
N MET A 114 -10.60 -0.19 -2.03
CA MET A 114 -10.78 -0.15 -3.48
C MET A 114 -11.85 0.91 -3.79
N SER A 115 -11.57 1.80 -4.73
CA SER A 115 -12.56 2.75 -5.18
C SER A 115 -13.56 2.10 -6.14
N ARG A 116 -14.79 2.61 -6.13
CA ARG A 116 -15.82 2.27 -7.11
C ARG A 116 -15.37 2.58 -8.54
N GLY A 117 -14.72 3.73 -8.76
CA GLY A 117 -14.23 4.14 -10.07
C GLY A 117 -13.21 3.17 -10.69
N LEU A 118 -12.41 2.49 -9.87
CA LEU A 118 -11.53 1.42 -10.35
C LEU A 118 -12.32 0.13 -10.66
N LEU A 119 -13.25 -0.28 -9.79
CA LEU A 119 -14.10 -1.47 -10.01
C LEU A 119 -14.93 -1.37 -11.30
N GLU A 120 -15.47 -0.19 -11.63
CA GLU A 120 -16.27 0.04 -12.84
C GLU A 120 -15.48 -0.17 -14.15
N ARG A 121 -14.15 -0.13 -14.09
CA ARG A 121 -13.26 -0.36 -15.24
C ARG A 121 -12.83 -1.82 -15.40
N MET A 122 -13.08 -2.66 -14.43
CA MET A 122 -12.73 -4.07 -14.46
C MET A 122 -13.82 -4.90 -15.14
N THR A 123 -13.44 -6.08 -15.62
CA THR A 123 -14.33 -7.01 -16.34
C THR A 123 -14.37 -8.42 -15.75
N ASN A 124 -13.45 -8.74 -14.83
CA ASN A 124 -13.33 -10.10 -14.28
C ASN A 124 -12.71 -10.14 -12.88
N GLU A 125 -12.91 -11.26 -12.17
CA GLU A 125 -12.38 -11.51 -10.82
C GLU A 125 -10.85 -11.51 -10.77
N ALA A 126 -10.18 -12.00 -11.81
CA ALA A 126 -8.72 -12.07 -11.81
C ALA A 126 -8.09 -10.66 -11.78
N GLN A 127 -8.74 -9.67 -12.39
CA GLN A 127 -8.32 -8.26 -12.28
C GLN A 127 -8.47 -7.76 -10.84
N LEU A 128 -9.62 -8.04 -10.21
CA LEU A 128 -9.85 -7.68 -8.81
C LEU A 128 -8.86 -8.39 -7.88
N ALA A 129 -8.62 -9.68 -8.09
CA ALA A 129 -7.64 -10.46 -7.33
C ALA A 129 -6.22 -9.93 -7.51
N GLY A 130 -5.88 -9.44 -8.71
CA GLY A 130 -4.59 -8.82 -9.02
C GLY A 130 -4.35 -7.54 -8.21
N VAL A 131 -5.34 -6.64 -8.18
CA VAL A 131 -5.23 -5.38 -7.40
C VAL A 131 -5.20 -5.68 -5.90
N LEU A 132 -6.17 -6.44 -5.39
CA LEU A 132 -6.21 -6.77 -3.96
C LEU A 132 -4.95 -7.54 -3.52
N GLY A 133 -4.47 -8.44 -4.36
CA GLY A 133 -3.22 -9.17 -4.11
C GLY A 133 -1.99 -8.26 -4.08
N HIS A 134 -1.94 -7.25 -4.93
CA HIS A 134 -0.90 -6.22 -4.92
C HIS A 134 -0.93 -5.41 -3.61
N GLU A 135 -2.11 -4.97 -3.16
CA GLU A 135 -2.26 -4.26 -1.89
C GLU A 135 -1.90 -5.13 -0.68
N VAL A 136 -2.36 -6.41 -0.68
CA VAL A 136 -1.92 -7.41 0.32
C VAL A 136 -0.41 -7.57 0.28
N GLY A 137 0.21 -7.54 -0.89
CA GLY A 137 1.66 -7.57 -1.08
C GLY A 137 2.38 -6.42 -0.38
N HIS A 138 1.87 -5.18 -0.51
CA HIS A 138 2.44 -4.02 0.18
C HIS A 138 2.41 -4.16 1.70
N VAL A 139 1.31 -4.64 2.26
CA VAL A 139 1.19 -4.88 3.71
C VAL A 139 2.09 -6.03 4.16
N THR A 140 2.11 -7.13 3.41
CA THR A 140 2.88 -8.33 3.77
C THR A 140 4.39 -8.07 3.65
N ALA A 141 4.82 -7.32 2.64
CA ALA A 141 6.21 -6.86 2.50
C ALA A 141 6.56 -5.70 3.44
N GLN A 142 5.59 -5.20 4.23
CA GLN A 142 5.78 -4.10 5.19
C GLN A 142 6.29 -2.80 4.53
N HIS A 143 5.88 -2.53 3.29
CA HIS A 143 6.35 -1.37 2.54
C HIS A 143 5.96 -0.05 3.22
N VAL A 144 4.72 0.07 3.71
CA VAL A 144 4.25 1.25 4.45
C VAL A 144 5.07 1.44 5.72
N ASN A 145 5.28 0.37 6.50
CA ASN A 145 6.05 0.40 7.74
C ASN A 145 7.49 0.86 7.50
N SER A 146 8.14 0.33 6.45
CA SER A 146 9.48 0.74 6.04
C SER A 146 9.55 2.22 5.64
N ARG A 147 8.54 2.72 4.91
CA ARG A 147 8.46 4.14 4.52
C ARG A 147 8.25 5.06 5.71
N MET A 148 7.36 4.70 6.63
CA MET A 148 7.15 5.43 7.87
C MET A 148 8.44 5.47 8.71
N SER A 149 9.15 4.34 8.81
CA SER A 149 10.43 4.27 9.52
C SER A 149 11.50 5.17 8.89
N GLN A 150 11.56 5.21 7.56
CA GLN A 150 12.46 6.14 6.85
C GLN A 150 12.10 7.60 7.12
N ALA A 151 10.81 7.95 7.08
CA ALA A 151 10.35 9.30 7.38
C ALA A 151 10.70 9.73 8.81
N LEU A 152 10.56 8.83 9.80
CA LEU A 152 10.95 9.06 11.19
C LEU A 152 12.45 9.35 11.32
N ILE A 153 13.31 8.62 10.60
CA ILE A 153 14.76 8.85 10.62
C ILE A 153 15.08 10.22 10.04
N ILE A 154 14.53 10.55 8.86
CA ILE A 154 14.79 11.84 8.20
C ILE A 154 14.38 12.98 9.11
N GLN A 155 13.21 12.90 9.74
CA GLN A 155 12.73 13.92 10.66
C GLN A 155 13.51 13.90 11.99
N GLY A 156 13.86 12.72 12.52
CA GLY A 156 14.70 12.60 13.71
C GLY A 156 16.09 13.15 13.53
N ILE A 157 16.68 13.03 12.36
CA ILE A 157 17.95 13.69 12.01
C ILE A 157 17.76 15.22 11.98
N ALA A 158 16.65 15.70 11.41
CA ALA A 158 16.34 17.14 11.37
C ALA A 158 16.07 17.71 12.78
N ILE A 159 15.45 16.94 13.68
CA ILE A 159 15.18 17.32 15.07
C ILE A 159 16.42 17.11 15.97
N GLY A 160 17.19 16.05 15.76
CA GLY A 160 18.39 15.72 16.55
C GLY A 160 19.51 16.75 16.46
N THR A 161 19.46 17.62 15.46
CA THR A 161 20.29 18.84 15.39
C THR A 161 19.73 19.97 16.28
N ALA A 162 18.51 19.86 16.78
CA ALA A 162 17.83 20.91 17.52
C ALA A 162 17.60 20.58 19.02
N VAL A 163 17.32 19.34 19.42
CA VAL A 163 17.01 18.99 20.83
C VAL A 163 17.36 17.53 21.16
N ALA A 164 18.25 17.30 22.11
CA ALA A 164 18.42 16.01 22.78
C ALA A 164 17.29 15.83 23.82
N GLY A 165 16.12 15.38 23.41
CA GLY A 165 14.98 15.10 24.26
C GLY A 165 14.34 13.75 23.91
N GLU A 166 13.79 13.06 24.91
CA GLU A 166 13.09 11.78 24.74
C GLU A 166 11.95 11.92 23.72
N VAL A 167 11.97 11.09 22.67
CA VAL A 167 10.87 10.97 21.72
C VAL A 167 9.78 10.13 22.36
N THR A 168 8.64 10.71 22.66
CA THR A 168 7.47 10.01 23.20
C THR A 168 6.64 9.37 22.07
N ASP A 169 5.76 8.43 22.38
CA ASP A 169 4.83 7.82 21.44
C ASP A 169 3.94 8.87 20.73
N ASP A 170 3.58 9.92 21.45
CA ASP A 170 2.79 11.04 20.94
C ASP A 170 3.59 11.89 19.92
N ASP A 171 4.90 12.05 20.14
CA ASP A 171 5.77 12.76 19.20
C ASP A 171 6.00 11.97 17.92
N THR A 172 6.03 10.64 17.97
CA THR A 172 6.12 9.78 16.80
C THR A 172 4.91 9.97 15.88
N LEU A 173 3.72 10.05 16.45
CA LEU A 173 2.48 10.30 15.71
C LEU A 173 2.41 11.73 15.13
N ARG A 174 2.87 12.72 15.89
CA ARG A 174 2.98 14.12 15.43
C ARG A 174 3.98 14.28 14.27
N VAL A 175 5.13 13.62 14.37
CA VAL A 175 6.19 13.64 13.37
C VAL A 175 5.74 13.01 12.04
N LEU A 176 4.91 11.97 12.10
CA LEU A 176 4.32 11.35 10.91
C LEU A 176 3.16 12.16 10.31
N GLY A 177 2.82 13.34 10.87
CA GLY A 177 1.63 14.07 10.50
C GLY A 177 0.34 13.39 10.97
N VAL A 178 0.45 12.40 11.86
CA VAL A 178 -0.63 11.55 12.33
C VAL A 178 -1.42 12.19 13.48
N GLY A 179 -0.97 13.33 14.00
CA GLY A 179 -1.59 14.02 15.14
C GLY A 179 -2.37 15.27 14.80
N ALA A 180 -3.30 15.26 13.90
CA ALA A 180 -4.42 16.17 13.63
C ALA A 180 -5.00 15.94 12.22
N SER A 181 -4.45 15.01 11.44
CA SER A 181 -4.99 14.57 10.16
C SER A 181 -4.37 13.22 9.80
N VAL A 182 -4.75 12.21 10.56
CA VAL A 182 -4.22 10.85 10.49
C VAL A 182 -4.39 10.20 9.12
N GLY A 183 -5.43 10.55 8.37
CA GLY A 183 -5.69 10.00 7.04
C GLY A 183 -4.70 10.46 5.96
N GLY A 184 -4.26 11.72 5.99
CA GLY A 184 -3.51 12.30 4.87
C GLY A 184 -2.00 11.97 4.81
N GLY A 185 -1.33 11.79 5.95
CA GLY A 185 0.13 11.67 5.98
C GLY A 185 0.67 10.30 5.54
N VAL A 186 0.04 9.22 5.99
CA VAL A 186 0.45 7.84 5.66
C VAL A 186 0.09 7.48 4.22
N TYR A 187 -1.02 7.99 3.73
CA TYR A 187 -1.53 7.78 2.38
C TYR A 187 -0.63 8.34 1.27
N LEU A 188 0.09 9.43 1.53
CA LEU A 188 0.92 10.11 0.54
C LEU A 188 2.32 9.47 0.36
N LEU A 189 2.59 8.33 0.98
CA LEU A 189 3.87 7.66 0.84
C LEU A 189 3.99 6.98 -0.54
N LYS A 190 4.76 7.60 -1.41
CA LYS A 190 5.07 7.03 -2.73
C LYS A 190 5.98 5.83 -2.60
N PHE A 191 5.58 4.70 -3.18
CA PHE A 191 6.40 3.49 -3.20
C PHE A 191 7.54 3.57 -4.22
N GLY A 192 8.65 2.92 -3.91
CA GLY A 192 9.79 2.81 -4.82
C GLY A 192 9.56 1.70 -5.86
N ARG A 193 10.29 1.78 -6.99
CA ARG A 193 10.17 0.80 -8.09
C ARG A 193 10.39 -0.64 -7.63
N ASP A 194 11.26 -0.86 -6.64
CA ASP A 194 11.53 -2.21 -6.12
C ASP A 194 10.37 -2.69 -5.25
N GLN A 195 9.77 -1.83 -4.45
CA GLN A 195 8.58 -2.13 -3.64
C GLN A 195 7.37 -2.46 -4.52
N GLU A 196 7.17 -1.71 -5.61
CA GLU A 196 6.15 -2.00 -6.61
C GLU A 196 6.37 -3.37 -7.26
N SER A 197 7.62 -3.67 -7.66
CA SER A 197 7.96 -4.95 -8.28
C SER A 197 7.80 -6.12 -7.31
N GLU A 198 8.08 -5.92 -6.02
CA GLU A 198 7.84 -6.92 -4.97
C GLU A 198 6.34 -7.15 -4.77
N SER A 199 5.55 -6.09 -4.66
CA SER A 199 4.09 -6.19 -4.55
C SER A 199 3.46 -6.87 -5.77
N ASP A 200 3.93 -6.56 -6.97
CA ASP A 200 3.49 -7.23 -8.20
C ASP A 200 3.75 -8.74 -8.15
N MET A 201 4.95 -9.15 -7.76
CA MET A 201 5.31 -10.56 -7.64
C MET A 201 4.49 -11.27 -6.55
N LEU A 202 4.27 -10.62 -5.41
CA LEU A 202 3.47 -11.15 -4.32
C LEU A 202 2.00 -11.28 -4.74
N GLY A 203 1.45 -10.27 -5.39
CA GLY A 203 0.08 -10.28 -5.92
C GLY A 203 -0.15 -11.45 -6.88
N VAL A 204 0.74 -11.64 -7.86
CA VAL A 204 0.71 -12.81 -8.77
C VAL A 204 0.74 -14.12 -7.97
N ARG A 205 1.63 -14.22 -6.98
CA ARG A 205 1.75 -15.43 -6.15
C ARG A 205 0.49 -15.74 -5.35
N TYR A 206 -0.15 -14.73 -4.75
CA TYR A 206 -1.37 -14.94 -3.95
C TYR A 206 -2.56 -15.27 -4.83
N MET A 207 -2.79 -14.53 -5.91
CA MET A 207 -3.92 -14.80 -6.79
C MET A 207 -3.83 -16.17 -7.47
N THR A 208 -2.63 -16.61 -7.85
CA THR A 208 -2.43 -17.93 -8.48
C THR A 208 -2.61 -19.08 -7.49
N ARG A 209 -2.26 -18.90 -6.19
CA ARG A 209 -2.58 -19.88 -5.13
C ARG A 209 -4.08 -20.11 -4.99
N LEU A 210 -4.91 -19.13 -5.33
CA LEU A 210 -6.38 -19.24 -5.34
C LEU A 210 -6.95 -19.64 -6.70
N GLY A 211 -6.10 -19.97 -7.68
CA GLY A 211 -6.49 -20.38 -9.01
C GLY A 211 -6.99 -19.25 -9.92
N TYR A 212 -6.68 -17.99 -9.61
CA TYR A 212 -6.92 -16.88 -10.52
C TYR A 212 -5.81 -16.75 -11.57
N ASN A 213 -6.21 -16.33 -12.77
CA ASN A 213 -5.27 -16.15 -13.87
C ASN A 213 -4.38 -14.93 -13.63
N PRO A 214 -3.03 -15.10 -13.56
CA PRO A 214 -2.11 -14.00 -13.26
C PRO A 214 -2.11 -12.88 -14.29
N TYR A 215 -2.56 -13.12 -15.53
CA TYR A 215 -2.74 -12.06 -16.52
C TYR A 215 -3.83 -11.05 -16.12
N GLY A 216 -4.70 -11.36 -15.16
CA GLY A 216 -5.61 -10.37 -14.59
C GLY A 216 -4.87 -9.15 -14.03
N GLN A 217 -3.72 -9.34 -13.38
CA GLN A 217 -2.90 -8.22 -12.89
C GLN A 217 -2.28 -7.41 -14.04
N VAL A 218 -1.85 -8.05 -15.13
CA VAL A 218 -1.38 -7.35 -16.32
C VAL A 218 -2.50 -6.51 -16.95
N GLN A 219 -3.70 -7.10 -17.08
CA GLN A 219 -4.87 -6.40 -17.61
C GLN A 219 -5.23 -5.15 -16.80
N VAL A 220 -5.13 -5.20 -15.46
CA VAL A 220 -5.33 -4.02 -14.62
C VAL A 220 -4.28 -2.96 -14.90
N MET A 221 -3.02 -3.33 -15.04
CA MET A 221 -1.96 -2.37 -15.39
C MET A 221 -2.24 -1.68 -16.74
N GLU A 222 -2.81 -2.40 -17.69
CA GLU A 222 -3.22 -1.85 -18.99
C GLU A 222 -4.42 -0.89 -18.83
N ILE A 223 -5.43 -1.25 -18.01
CA ILE A 223 -6.56 -0.37 -17.67
C ILE A 223 -6.07 0.93 -17.04
N LEU A 224 -5.18 0.84 -16.04
CA LEU A 224 -4.61 1.99 -15.35
C LEU A 224 -3.81 2.87 -16.32
N LYS A 225 -3.00 2.27 -17.19
CA LYS A 225 -2.23 3.00 -18.22
C LYS A 225 -3.13 3.75 -19.18
N GLN A 226 -4.22 3.13 -19.63
CA GLN A 226 -5.22 3.79 -20.48
C GLN A 226 -5.89 4.95 -19.75
N ALA A 227 -6.30 4.73 -18.49
CA ALA A 227 -6.90 5.78 -17.67
C ALA A 227 -6.00 7.00 -17.50
N GLN A 228 -4.68 6.81 -17.38
CA GLN A 228 -3.70 7.90 -17.34
C GLN A 228 -3.71 8.72 -18.62
N GLY A 229 -3.78 8.06 -19.78
CA GLY A 229 -3.87 8.74 -21.09
C GLY A 229 -5.13 9.60 -21.25
N ASP A 230 -6.22 9.20 -20.58
CA ASP A 230 -7.51 9.91 -20.59
C ASP A 230 -7.61 10.99 -19.51
N GLY A 231 -6.53 11.27 -18.78
CA GLY A 231 -6.49 12.27 -17.70
C GLY A 231 -7.03 11.78 -16.36
N GLY A 232 -7.35 10.49 -16.22
CA GLY A 232 -7.78 9.86 -14.98
C GLY A 232 -6.64 9.13 -14.24
N GLY A 233 -6.89 8.73 -12.99
CA GLY A 233 -5.95 7.89 -12.22
C GLY A 233 -4.69 8.60 -11.72
N ALA A 234 -4.66 9.94 -11.72
CA ALA A 234 -3.52 10.71 -11.23
C ALA A 234 -3.15 10.34 -9.79
N GLU A 235 -4.14 10.05 -8.95
CA GLU A 235 -3.92 9.67 -7.54
C GLU A 235 -3.27 8.29 -7.41
N PHE A 236 -3.72 7.30 -8.17
CA PHE A 236 -3.07 5.99 -8.19
C PHE A 236 -1.59 6.10 -8.55
N PHE A 237 -1.26 6.88 -9.59
CA PHE A 237 0.12 7.04 -10.04
C PHE A 237 0.97 7.91 -9.12
N SER A 238 0.36 8.71 -8.24
CA SER A 238 1.08 9.48 -7.23
C SER A 238 1.74 8.57 -6.18
N THR A 239 1.09 7.45 -5.85
CA THR A 239 1.57 6.45 -4.88
C THR A 239 2.22 5.24 -5.55
N HIS A 240 1.69 4.80 -6.70
CA HIS A 240 2.10 3.61 -7.45
C HIS A 240 2.60 4.00 -8.86
N PRO A 241 3.85 4.37 -9.04
CA PRO A 241 4.37 4.70 -10.36
C PRO A 241 4.25 3.49 -11.30
N LEU A 242 3.67 3.74 -12.48
CA LEU A 242 3.40 2.73 -13.51
C LEU A 242 4.40 2.84 -14.69
N PRO A 243 5.64 2.40 -14.57
CA PRO A 243 6.50 2.31 -15.72
C PRO A 243 6.10 1.10 -16.57
N GLN A 244 6.18 1.23 -17.90
CA GLN A 244 5.98 0.12 -18.84
C GLN A 244 6.80 -1.12 -18.43
N THR A 245 7.94 -0.91 -17.82
CA THR A 245 8.81 -1.96 -17.27
C THR A 245 8.12 -2.90 -16.26
N ARG A 246 7.06 -2.47 -15.54
CA ARG A 246 6.30 -3.36 -14.65
C ARG A 246 5.47 -4.36 -15.47
N ILE A 247 4.78 -3.89 -16.51
CA ILE A 247 4.01 -4.74 -17.43
C ILE A 247 4.94 -5.78 -18.09
N ASP A 248 6.10 -5.35 -18.56
CA ASP A 248 7.06 -6.26 -19.21
C ASP A 248 7.62 -7.30 -18.24
N ARG A 249 7.92 -6.90 -17.00
CA ARG A 249 8.36 -7.82 -15.93
C ARG A 249 7.29 -8.83 -15.55
N LEU A 250 6.03 -8.38 -15.40
CA LEU A 250 4.91 -9.27 -15.11
C LEU A 250 4.71 -10.29 -16.22
N ASN A 251 4.71 -9.86 -17.47
CA ASN A 251 4.59 -10.76 -18.62
C ASN A 251 5.70 -11.83 -18.63
N LYS A 252 6.95 -11.43 -18.37
CA LYS A 252 8.09 -12.34 -18.26
C LYS A 252 7.92 -13.32 -17.10
N LEU A 253 7.63 -12.82 -15.90
CA LEU A 253 7.41 -13.63 -14.71
C LEU A 253 6.33 -14.70 -14.94
N ILE A 254 5.19 -14.27 -15.52
CA ILE A 254 4.05 -15.16 -15.77
C ILE A 254 4.43 -16.23 -16.78
N ALA A 255 5.08 -15.85 -17.89
CA ALA A 255 5.50 -16.82 -18.91
C ALA A 255 6.50 -17.86 -18.38
N GLU A 256 7.39 -17.46 -17.47
CA GLU A 256 8.39 -18.35 -16.89
C GLU A 256 7.84 -19.25 -15.77
N GLN A 257 7.00 -18.72 -14.90
CA GLN A 257 6.59 -19.42 -13.68
C GLN A 257 5.17 -20.04 -13.77
N TYR A 258 4.34 -19.55 -14.69
CA TYR A 258 2.95 -19.99 -14.86
C TYR A 258 2.62 -20.30 -16.33
N PRO A 259 3.35 -21.24 -16.96
CA PRO A 259 3.22 -21.52 -18.41
C PRO A 259 1.82 -22.03 -18.81
N GLY A 260 1.01 -22.50 -17.82
CA GLY A 260 -0.37 -22.88 -18.05
C GLY A 260 -1.37 -21.71 -18.04
N ALA A 261 -0.93 -20.48 -17.72
CA ALA A 261 -1.79 -19.33 -17.75
C ALA A 261 -1.92 -18.80 -19.20
N GLY A 262 -3.13 -18.87 -19.76
CA GLY A 262 -3.46 -18.28 -21.06
C GLY A 262 -3.81 -16.80 -20.92
N ARG A 263 -3.47 -15.99 -21.92
CA ARG A 263 -4.04 -14.64 -22.06
C ARG A 263 -5.45 -14.80 -22.61
N SER A 264 -6.48 -14.54 -21.80
CA SER A 264 -7.83 -14.38 -22.38
C SER A 264 -7.94 -12.96 -22.89
N VAL A 265 -8.16 -12.82 -24.20
CA VAL A 265 -8.45 -11.54 -24.84
C VAL A 265 -9.81 -11.71 -25.53
N GLY A 266 -10.88 -11.64 -24.74
CA GLY A 266 -12.25 -11.74 -25.25
C GLY A 266 -12.73 -13.13 -25.68
N ALA A 267 -14.02 -13.30 -25.89
CA ALA A 267 -14.69 -14.56 -26.18
C ALA A 267 -14.31 -15.22 -27.54
N ASN A 268 -13.37 -14.66 -28.30
CA ASN A 268 -12.96 -15.14 -29.61
C ASN A 268 -11.49 -15.51 -29.75
N ASP A 269 -10.72 -15.51 -28.65
CA ASP A 269 -9.31 -15.90 -28.71
C ASP A 269 -9.14 -17.42 -28.66
N ALA A 270 -8.35 -17.94 -29.59
CA ALA A 270 -7.92 -19.34 -29.65
C ALA A 270 -7.03 -19.80 -28.46
N TYR A 271 -6.76 -18.91 -27.51
CA TYR A 271 -6.04 -19.23 -26.27
C TYR A 271 -7.05 -19.49 -25.16
N GLY A 272 -7.55 -20.72 -25.14
CA GLY A 272 -8.56 -21.20 -24.23
C GLY A 272 -8.24 -20.90 -22.76
N GLN A 273 -9.30 -20.76 -21.96
CA GLN A 273 -9.21 -20.85 -20.51
C GLN A 273 -8.36 -22.09 -20.19
N SER A 274 -7.23 -21.89 -19.52
CA SER A 274 -6.53 -23.04 -18.98
C SER A 274 -7.43 -23.58 -17.87
N ASP A 275 -7.65 -24.90 -17.82
CA ASP A 275 -8.42 -25.56 -16.75
C ASP A 275 -7.83 -25.27 -15.36
N GLN A 276 -6.62 -24.73 -15.32
CA GLN A 276 -5.86 -24.44 -14.11
C GLN A 276 -6.12 -23.05 -13.51
N TYR A 277 -6.41 -22.03 -14.36
CA TYR A 277 -6.56 -20.65 -13.91
C TYR A 277 -7.80 -20.01 -14.49
N ARG A 278 -8.61 -19.33 -13.63
CA ARG A 278 -9.89 -18.70 -14.03
C ARG A 278 -9.77 -17.17 -14.10
N PHE A 279 -10.55 -16.55 -14.98
CA PHE A 279 -10.77 -15.11 -14.99
C PHE A 279 -12.00 -14.71 -14.16
N GLY A 280 -13.06 -15.50 -14.14
CA GLY A 280 -14.24 -15.29 -13.30
C GLY A 280 -15.15 -14.15 -13.79
N GLU A 281 -15.33 -13.96 -15.11
CA GLU A 281 -16.14 -12.87 -15.68
C GLU A 281 -17.60 -12.92 -15.24
N ALA A 282 -18.22 -14.11 -15.27
CA ALA A 282 -19.63 -14.26 -14.92
C ALA A 282 -19.92 -13.94 -13.45
N SER A 283 -19.01 -14.32 -12.56
CA SER A 283 -19.10 -14.02 -11.13
C SER A 283 -18.90 -12.53 -10.87
N PHE A 284 -17.87 -11.92 -11.46
CA PHE A 284 -17.59 -10.50 -11.36
C PHE A 284 -18.76 -9.65 -11.89
N LYS A 285 -19.30 -10.02 -13.05
CA LYS A 285 -20.44 -9.32 -13.62
C LYS A 285 -21.62 -9.27 -12.64
N ARG A 286 -22.00 -10.44 -12.06
CA ARG A 286 -23.14 -10.51 -11.14
C ARG A 286 -22.94 -9.76 -9.84
N ASN A 287 -21.78 -9.95 -9.22
CA ASN A 287 -21.53 -9.48 -7.85
C ASN A 287 -20.93 -8.07 -7.80
N VAL A 288 -20.39 -7.56 -8.90
CA VAL A 288 -19.79 -6.24 -9.00
C VAL A 288 -20.55 -5.37 -10.00
N LEU A 289 -20.49 -5.66 -11.29
CA LEU A 289 -21.00 -4.73 -12.31
C LEU A 289 -22.53 -4.56 -12.26
N ASP A 290 -23.28 -5.63 -11.99
CA ASP A 290 -24.74 -5.55 -11.88
C ASP A 290 -25.17 -4.91 -10.55
N GLU A 291 -24.36 -4.99 -9.47
CA GLU A 291 -24.57 -4.27 -8.22
C GLU A 291 -24.27 -2.78 -8.37
N LEU A 292 -23.15 -2.43 -9.00
CA LEU A 292 -22.77 -1.03 -9.25
C LEU A 292 -23.84 -0.26 -10.03
N LYS A 293 -24.52 -0.91 -10.99
CA LYS A 293 -25.62 -0.29 -11.78
C LYS A 293 -26.84 0.07 -10.95
N LYS A 294 -27.04 -0.53 -9.77
CA LYS A 294 -28.16 -0.23 -8.87
C LYS A 294 -27.90 0.97 -8.00
N LEU A 295 -26.65 1.43 -7.92
CA LEU A 295 -26.24 2.53 -7.06
C LEU A 295 -26.41 3.87 -7.77
N PRO A 296 -26.64 4.97 -7.03
CA PRO A 296 -26.54 6.31 -7.60
C PRO A 296 -25.12 6.55 -8.14
N ALA A 297 -24.95 7.61 -8.91
CA ALA A 297 -23.61 8.00 -9.37
C ALA A 297 -22.65 8.13 -8.16
N PRO A 298 -21.38 7.72 -8.33
CA PRO A 298 -20.38 7.83 -7.26
C PRO A 298 -20.21 9.30 -6.90
N LYS A 299 -19.81 9.55 -5.65
CA LYS A 299 -19.45 10.89 -5.25
C LYS A 299 -18.20 11.33 -5.96
N ALA A 300 -18.20 12.54 -6.51
CA ALA A 300 -16.99 13.17 -7.00
C ALA A 300 -16.02 13.29 -5.81
N ALA A 301 -14.80 12.82 -6.00
CA ALA A 301 -13.80 12.94 -4.96
C ALA A 301 -13.47 14.43 -4.77
N GLU A 302 -13.72 14.93 -3.60
CA GLU A 302 -13.16 16.22 -3.19
C GLU A 302 -11.67 15.96 -2.91
N ILE A 303 -10.79 16.40 -3.81
CA ILE A 303 -9.36 16.46 -3.54
C ILE A 303 -9.21 17.41 -2.35
N GLY A 304 -8.99 16.84 -1.17
CA GLY A 304 -8.85 17.63 0.06
C GLY A 304 -7.76 18.70 -0.11
N PRO A 305 -7.89 19.87 0.52
CA PRO A 305 -6.98 21.01 0.35
C PRO A 305 -5.51 20.67 0.57
N LYS A 306 -5.21 19.60 1.33
CA LYS A 306 -3.86 19.12 1.61
C LYS A 306 -3.24 18.36 0.44
N LEU A 307 -4.03 17.57 -0.29
CA LEU A 307 -3.54 16.87 -1.48
C LEU A 307 -3.29 17.88 -2.61
N GLN A 308 -4.14 18.91 -2.75
CA GLN A 308 -3.91 20.02 -3.68
C GLN A 308 -2.59 20.75 -3.37
N GLY A 309 -2.29 21.02 -2.09
CA GLY A 309 -1.03 21.63 -1.67
C GLY A 309 0.19 20.75 -1.96
N TYR A 310 0.07 19.43 -1.81
CA TYR A 310 1.15 18.49 -2.11
C TYR A 310 1.39 18.34 -3.62
N LEU A 311 0.34 18.23 -4.41
CA LEU A 311 0.45 18.19 -5.88
C LEU A 311 1.09 19.48 -6.43
N ALA A 312 0.71 20.63 -5.90
CA ALA A 312 1.33 21.91 -6.25
C ALA A 312 2.82 21.97 -5.85
N ALA A 313 3.20 21.41 -4.70
CA ALA A 313 4.59 21.36 -4.25
C ALA A 313 5.46 20.41 -5.10
N VAL A 314 4.89 19.30 -5.59
CA VAL A 314 5.59 18.37 -6.50
C VAL A 314 5.78 18.97 -7.88
N GLU A 315 4.81 19.74 -8.39
CA GLU A 315 4.92 20.46 -9.66
C GLU A 315 5.97 21.59 -9.60
N CYS A 316 6.07 22.31 -8.48
CA CYS A 316 7.08 23.36 -8.30
C CYS A 316 8.51 22.82 -8.07
N GLY A 317 8.67 21.61 -7.50
CA GLY A 317 9.98 20.99 -7.26
C GLY A 317 10.62 20.33 -8.48
N GLY A 318 9.89 20.19 -9.58
CA GLY A 318 10.34 19.53 -10.82
C GLY A 318 11.05 20.42 -11.84
N GLN A 319 11.19 21.71 -11.60
CA GLN A 319 11.75 22.66 -12.60
C GLN A 319 13.21 23.10 -12.39
N ASP A 320 13.83 22.73 -11.29
CA ASP A 320 15.22 23.08 -11.07
C ASP A 320 16.14 21.85 -11.14
N HIS A 321 16.57 21.45 -12.34
CA HIS A 321 17.86 20.83 -12.65
C HIS A 321 17.88 20.31 -14.09
N VAL A 322 17.90 21.27 -15.04
CA VAL A 322 18.50 21.07 -16.36
C VAL A 322 19.42 22.25 -16.63
N HIS A 323 20.66 22.09 -16.24
CA HIS A 323 21.81 22.78 -16.86
C HIS A 323 23.02 21.87 -16.76
#